data_5302fdfe36f75a23c1f4d7c9e379f872
#
_entry.id   5302fdfe36f75a23c1f4d7c9e379f872
#
_cell.length_a   1.000
_cell.length_b   1.000
_cell.length_c   1.000
_cell.angle_alpha   90.00
_cell.angle_beta   90.00
_cell.angle_gamma   90.00
#
_symmetry.space_group_name_H-M   'P 1'
#
loop_
_entity.id
_entity.type
_entity.pdbx_description
1 polymer ?
#
loop_
_entity_poly.entity_id
_entity_poly.type
_entity_poly.pdbx_seq_one_letter_code
_entity_poly.pdbx_strand_id
1 'polypeptide(L)'
;LPGIAEVMEYLHEIGVKMAVASNGKEEHIRTGLKRKGFEKYIGAIATKEEVENPKPASDVYLLAANKLGVNIENSIAIEDSKPGAIGASKSGATLILQTNDITKHMDFTGVQYAYKDVDLLETIKDVVENK
;
A
#
# COMPACT_ATOMS: atom_id res chain seq x y z
N LEU A 1 1.32 0.26 -11.03
CA LEU A 1 0.17 1.19 -10.92
C LEU A 1 0.51 2.52 -11.59
N PRO A 2 -0.35 3.03 -12.47
CA PRO A 2 -0.15 4.35 -13.05
C PRO A 2 -0.07 5.44 -11.96
N GLY A 3 0.92 6.31 -12.07
CA GLY A 3 1.10 7.42 -11.13
C GLY A 3 1.84 7.09 -9.86
N ILE A 4 2.22 5.83 -9.64
CA ILE A 4 2.89 5.45 -8.37
C ILE A 4 4.28 6.07 -8.24
N ALA A 5 5.01 6.19 -9.33
CA ALA A 5 6.35 6.78 -9.30
C ALA A 5 6.34 8.22 -8.79
N GLU A 6 5.41 9.02 -9.29
CA GLU A 6 5.24 10.42 -8.89
C GLU A 6 4.81 10.53 -7.43
N VAL A 7 3.94 9.62 -6.98
CA VAL A 7 3.51 9.57 -5.57
C VAL A 7 4.68 9.26 -4.66
N MET A 8 5.49 8.27 -5.00
CA MET A 8 6.63 7.87 -4.19
C MET A 8 7.66 9.00 -4.09
N GLU A 9 7.93 9.67 -5.19
CA GLU A 9 8.84 10.82 -5.22
C GLU A 9 8.33 11.96 -4.34
N TYR A 10 7.05 12.30 -4.48
CA TYR A 10 6.43 13.35 -3.67
C TYR A 10 6.51 13.02 -2.17
N LEU A 11 6.12 11.82 -1.78
CA LEU A 11 6.13 11.41 -0.38
C LEU A 11 7.55 11.37 0.19
N HIS A 12 8.51 10.95 -0.61
CA HIS A 12 9.92 10.95 -0.21
C HIS A 12 10.41 12.37 0.06
N GLU A 13 10.07 13.31 -0.81
CA GLU A 13 10.46 14.73 -0.65
C GLU A 13 9.91 15.35 0.63
N ILE A 14 8.71 14.98 1.04
CA ILE A 14 8.10 15.53 2.26
C ILE A 14 8.37 14.69 3.51
N GLY A 15 9.19 13.65 3.39
CA GLY A 15 9.61 12.83 4.53
C GLY A 15 8.60 11.81 5.04
N VAL A 16 7.63 11.41 4.24
CA VAL A 16 6.67 10.38 4.61
C VAL A 16 7.30 9.00 4.41
N LYS A 17 7.20 8.16 5.43
CA LYS A 17 7.74 6.80 5.40
C LYS A 17 6.88 5.89 4.53
N MET A 18 7.54 5.02 3.77
CA MET A 18 6.87 4.10 2.85
C MET A 18 7.35 2.66 3.07
N ALA A 19 6.42 1.72 2.95
CA ALA A 19 6.71 0.30 3.05
C ALA A 19 5.95 -0.48 1.98
N VAL A 20 6.44 -1.67 1.68
CA VAL A 20 5.73 -2.64 0.84
C VAL A 20 5.17 -3.74 1.75
N ALA A 21 3.89 -4.04 1.61
CA ALA A 21 3.23 -5.15 2.28
C ALA A 21 2.74 -6.12 1.19
N SER A 22 3.25 -7.34 1.16
CA SER A 22 3.04 -8.25 0.04
C SER A 22 2.97 -9.72 0.46
N ASN A 23 2.22 -10.51 -0.32
CA ASN A 23 2.27 -11.97 -0.22
C ASN A 23 3.43 -12.57 -1.02
N GLY A 24 4.19 -11.76 -1.74
CA GLY A 24 5.37 -12.21 -2.49
C GLY A 24 6.57 -12.47 -1.59
N LYS A 25 7.60 -13.07 -2.17
CA LYS A 25 8.87 -13.29 -1.46
C LYS A 25 9.69 -12.01 -1.42
N GLU A 26 10.36 -11.76 -0.29
CA GLU A 26 11.14 -10.54 -0.11
C GLU A 26 12.16 -10.32 -1.22
N GLU A 27 12.88 -11.36 -1.63
CA GLU A 27 13.90 -11.21 -2.69
C GLU A 27 13.30 -10.77 -4.03
N HIS A 28 12.09 -11.25 -4.36
CA HIS A 28 11.40 -10.84 -5.59
C HIS A 28 10.95 -9.39 -5.51
N ILE A 29 10.48 -8.97 -4.33
CA ILE A 29 10.06 -7.60 -4.09
C ILE A 29 11.27 -6.67 -4.24
N ARG A 30 12.39 -7.00 -3.60
CA ARG A 30 13.61 -6.20 -3.67
C ARG A 30 14.14 -6.09 -5.10
N THR A 31 14.13 -7.20 -5.83
CA THR A 31 14.55 -7.20 -7.24
C THR A 31 13.68 -6.28 -8.08
N GLY A 32 12.36 -6.34 -7.89
CA GLY A 32 11.41 -5.48 -8.60
C GLY A 32 11.61 -4.00 -8.26
N LEU A 33 11.81 -3.67 -6.99
CA LEU A 33 12.05 -2.31 -6.54
C LEU A 33 13.35 -1.75 -7.14
N LYS A 34 14.40 -2.55 -7.14
CA LYS A 34 15.70 -2.18 -7.70
C LYS A 34 15.59 -1.89 -9.20
N ARG A 35 14.90 -2.78 -9.91
CA ARG A 35 14.70 -2.66 -11.36
C ARG A 35 13.97 -1.37 -11.73
N LYS A 36 13.01 -0.95 -10.91
CA LYS A 36 12.22 0.26 -11.14
C LYS A 36 12.85 1.52 -10.55
N GLY A 37 13.94 1.39 -9.79
CA GLY A 37 14.57 2.51 -9.12
C GLY A 37 13.82 3.00 -7.90
N PHE A 38 12.95 2.18 -7.29
CA PHE A 38 12.12 2.55 -6.15
C PHE A 38 12.72 2.18 -4.80
N GLU A 39 13.78 1.39 -4.79
CA GLU A 39 14.37 0.87 -3.54
C GLU A 39 14.71 1.99 -2.54
N LYS A 40 15.20 3.11 -3.05
CA LYS A 40 15.57 4.27 -2.21
C LYS A 40 14.40 4.89 -1.44
N TYR A 41 13.18 4.66 -1.89
CA TYR A 41 11.99 5.23 -1.25
C TYR A 41 11.44 4.34 -0.14
N ILE A 42 11.80 3.05 -0.14
CA ILE A 42 11.15 2.06 0.71
C ILE A 42 11.94 1.86 2.00
N GLY A 43 11.30 2.14 3.13
CA GLY A 43 11.90 1.99 4.45
C GLY A 43 11.73 0.61 5.07
N ALA A 44 10.75 -0.17 4.61
CA ALA A 44 10.50 -1.51 5.13
C ALA A 44 9.75 -2.38 4.12
N ILE A 45 9.95 -3.69 4.23
CA ILE A 45 9.21 -4.68 3.45
C ILE A 45 8.65 -5.69 4.43
N ALA A 46 7.34 -5.93 4.35
CA ALA A 46 6.65 -6.96 5.14
C ALA A 46 6.06 -7.99 4.18
N THR A 47 6.30 -9.27 4.44
CA THR A 47 5.89 -10.36 3.56
C THR A 47 5.09 -11.41 4.31
N LYS A 48 4.40 -12.27 3.55
CA LYS A 48 3.60 -13.36 4.14
C LYS A 48 4.44 -14.33 4.96
N GLU A 49 5.72 -14.46 4.66
CA GLU A 49 6.60 -15.39 5.36
C GLU A 49 6.90 -14.93 6.80
N GLU A 50 6.67 -13.65 7.09
CA GLU A 50 6.92 -13.03 8.39
C GLU A 50 5.69 -12.98 9.28
N VAL A 51 4.51 -13.33 8.77
CA VAL A 51 3.24 -13.24 9.49
C VAL A 51 2.55 -14.59 9.59
N GLU A 52 1.70 -14.73 10.59
CA GLU A 52 0.92 -15.95 10.80
C GLU A 52 -0.17 -16.10 9.74
N ASN A 53 -0.86 -14.99 9.43
CA ASN A 53 -1.96 -14.99 8.49
C ASN A 53 -1.68 -14.08 7.29
N PRO A 54 -1.51 -14.62 6.08
CA PRO A 54 -1.29 -13.79 4.88
C PRO A 54 -2.58 -13.10 4.42
N LYS A 55 -2.48 -12.21 3.42
CA LYS A 55 -3.67 -11.61 2.82
C LYS A 55 -4.65 -12.70 2.42
N PRO A 56 -5.94 -12.53 2.67
CA PRO A 56 -6.67 -11.29 2.97
C PRO A 56 -6.68 -10.86 4.45
N ALA A 57 -5.88 -11.47 5.32
CA ALA A 57 -5.75 -10.98 6.68
C ALA A 57 -5.00 -9.65 6.71
N SER A 58 -5.10 -8.92 7.82
CA SER A 58 -4.47 -7.61 7.97
C SER A 58 -3.02 -7.68 8.46
N ASP A 59 -2.54 -8.87 8.84
CA ASP A 59 -1.25 -9.07 9.53
C ASP A 59 -0.08 -8.36 8.84
N VAL A 60 0.03 -8.48 7.51
CA VAL A 60 1.17 -7.93 6.77
C VAL A 60 1.17 -6.39 6.79
N TYR A 61 -0.01 -5.77 6.82
CA TYR A 61 -0.10 -4.30 6.91
C TYR A 61 0.29 -3.81 8.29
N LEU A 62 -0.15 -4.52 9.33
CA LEU A 62 0.22 -4.19 10.71
C LEU A 62 1.73 -4.35 10.91
N LEU A 63 2.32 -5.39 10.34
CA LEU A 63 3.78 -5.60 10.40
C LEU A 63 4.52 -4.48 9.67
N ALA A 64 4.06 -4.09 8.49
CA ALA A 64 4.68 -3.00 7.73
C ALA A 64 4.70 -1.69 8.53
N ALA A 65 3.57 -1.33 9.14
CA ALA A 65 3.48 -0.14 9.98
C ALA A 65 4.41 -0.25 11.19
N ASN A 66 4.46 -1.41 11.83
CA ASN A 66 5.35 -1.65 12.97
C ASN A 66 6.82 -1.49 12.57
N LYS A 67 7.22 -2.04 11.43
CA LYS A 67 8.60 -1.89 10.93
C LYS A 67 8.97 -0.44 10.66
N LEU A 68 8.02 0.37 10.22
CA LEU A 68 8.23 1.80 10.01
C LEU A 68 8.15 2.62 11.30
N GLY A 69 7.67 2.03 12.39
CA GLY A 69 7.48 2.75 13.64
C GLY A 69 6.32 3.73 13.60
N VAL A 70 5.27 3.44 12.83
CA VAL A 70 4.12 4.32 12.69
C VAL A 70 2.84 3.59 13.10
N ASN A 71 1.79 4.38 13.41
CA ASN A 71 0.48 3.85 13.73
C ASN A 71 -0.28 3.58 12.43
N ILE A 72 -0.82 2.36 12.28
CA ILE A 72 -1.56 1.96 11.08
C ILE A 72 -2.78 2.88 10.83
N GLU A 73 -3.40 3.38 11.88
CA GLU A 73 -4.56 4.28 11.77
C GLU A 73 -4.21 5.63 11.13
N ASN A 74 -2.94 6.01 11.16
CA ASN A 74 -2.43 7.23 10.54
C ASN A 74 -1.75 6.95 9.19
N SER A 75 -1.99 5.78 8.64
CA SER A 75 -1.35 5.32 7.41
C SER A 75 -2.34 5.20 6.26
N ILE A 76 -1.81 5.27 5.05
CA ILE A 76 -2.56 5.06 3.81
C ILE A 76 -2.06 3.78 3.17
N ALA A 77 -2.97 2.91 2.77
CA ALA A 77 -2.66 1.73 1.98
C ALA A 77 -3.19 1.92 0.57
N ILE A 78 -2.41 1.52 -0.42
CA ILE A 78 -2.80 1.55 -1.83
C ILE A 78 -2.80 0.11 -2.31
N GLU A 79 -3.95 -0.36 -2.82
CA GLU A 79 -4.10 -1.75 -3.27
C GLU A 79 -4.85 -1.84 -4.60
N ASP A 80 -4.53 -2.87 -5.38
CA ASP A 80 -5.16 -3.12 -6.67
C ASP A 80 -5.87 -4.48 -6.75
N SER A 81 -5.77 -5.31 -5.72
CA SER A 81 -6.35 -6.65 -5.70
C SER A 81 -7.37 -6.80 -4.56
N LYS A 82 -8.26 -7.79 -4.70
CA LYS A 82 -9.28 -8.03 -3.68
C LYS A 82 -8.70 -8.53 -2.35
N PRO A 83 -7.79 -9.53 -2.33
CA PRO A 83 -7.19 -9.96 -1.06
C PRO A 83 -6.46 -8.82 -0.34
N GLY A 84 -5.69 -8.02 -1.09
CA GLY A 84 -5.00 -6.87 -0.54
C GLY A 84 -5.97 -5.82 0.00
N ALA A 85 -7.02 -5.50 -0.76
CA ALA A 85 -8.03 -4.52 -0.33
C ALA A 85 -8.74 -4.96 0.94
N ILE A 86 -9.11 -6.25 1.06
CA ILE A 86 -9.74 -6.78 2.27
C ILE A 86 -8.79 -6.62 3.47
N GLY A 87 -7.55 -7.06 3.33
CA GLY A 87 -6.56 -6.97 4.41
C GLY A 87 -6.31 -5.53 4.84
N ALA A 88 -6.13 -4.63 3.89
CA ALA A 88 -5.91 -3.22 4.17
C ALA A 88 -7.13 -2.58 4.87
N SER A 89 -8.35 -2.88 4.41
CA SER A 89 -9.55 -2.33 5.01
C SER A 89 -9.75 -2.77 6.46
N LYS A 90 -9.31 -3.98 6.80
CA LYS A 90 -9.39 -4.52 8.17
C LYS A 90 -8.27 -4.02 9.07
N SER A 91 -7.18 -3.50 8.50
CA SER A 91 -6.01 -3.09 9.29
C SER A 91 -6.20 -1.80 10.07
N GLY A 92 -7.11 -0.96 9.64
CA GLY A 92 -7.29 0.39 10.18
C GLY A 92 -6.64 1.48 9.32
N ALA A 93 -5.90 1.11 8.29
CA ALA A 93 -5.35 2.08 7.34
C ALA A 93 -6.46 2.69 6.48
N THR A 94 -6.21 3.90 6.01
CA THR A 94 -7.07 4.51 4.99
C THR A 94 -6.74 3.84 3.65
N LEU A 95 -7.72 3.20 3.04
CA LEU A 95 -7.50 2.46 1.79
C LEU A 95 -7.83 3.30 0.57
N ILE A 96 -6.87 3.37 -0.35
CA ILE A 96 -7.09 3.84 -1.71
C ILE A 96 -7.06 2.59 -2.60
N LEU A 97 -8.21 2.27 -3.20
CA LEU A 97 -8.35 1.11 -4.08
C LEU A 97 -8.18 1.59 -5.52
N GLN A 98 -7.11 1.11 -6.17
CA GLN A 98 -6.80 1.44 -7.57
C GLN A 98 -6.88 0.16 -8.39
N THR A 99 -7.97 -0.03 -9.12
CA THR A 99 -8.13 -1.24 -9.94
C THR A 99 -7.30 -1.14 -11.22
N ASN A 100 -7.05 -2.29 -11.83
CA ASN A 100 -6.36 -2.40 -13.12
C ASN A 100 -7.29 -3.09 -14.13
N ASP A 101 -6.79 -3.40 -15.32
CA ASP A 101 -7.59 -4.03 -16.37
C ASP A 101 -8.15 -5.40 -15.97
N ILE A 102 -7.48 -6.08 -15.05
CA ILE A 102 -7.91 -7.39 -14.54
C ILE A 102 -8.94 -7.20 -13.42
N THR A 103 -8.70 -6.29 -12.49
CA THR A 103 -9.49 -6.16 -11.26
C THR A 103 -10.63 -5.16 -11.34
N LYS A 104 -10.70 -4.32 -12.37
CA LYS A 104 -11.74 -3.29 -12.48
C LYS A 104 -13.17 -3.84 -12.52
N HIS A 105 -13.34 -5.09 -12.91
CA HIS A 105 -14.65 -5.76 -12.97
C HIS A 105 -14.93 -6.66 -11.77
N MET A 106 -14.02 -6.73 -10.80
CA MET A 106 -14.22 -7.52 -9.59
C MET A 106 -15.23 -6.89 -8.66
N ASP A 107 -15.93 -7.74 -7.91
CA ASP A 107 -16.86 -7.29 -6.87
C ASP A 107 -16.09 -7.01 -5.59
N PHE A 108 -16.09 -5.73 -5.19
CA PHE A 108 -15.47 -5.27 -3.94
C PHE A 108 -16.52 -4.96 -2.86
N THR A 109 -17.72 -5.51 -2.97
CA THR A 109 -18.76 -5.35 -1.96
C THR A 109 -18.24 -5.81 -0.59
N GLY A 110 -18.45 -5.01 0.44
CA GLY A 110 -17.98 -5.29 1.80
C GLY A 110 -16.57 -4.78 2.09
N VAL A 111 -15.84 -4.34 1.09
CA VAL A 111 -14.54 -3.70 1.30
C VAL A 111 -14.74 -2.21 1.59
N GLN A 112 -14.21 -1.74 2.71
CA GLN A 112 -14.28 -0.31 3.04
C GLN A 112 -13.07 0.40 2.49
N TYR A 113 -13.30 1.28 1.52
CA TYR A 113 -12.26 2.13 0.96
C TYR A 113 -12.66 3.60 1.03
N ALA A 114 -11.66 4.47 1.15
CA ALA A 114 -11.88 5.90 1.17
C ALA A 114 -11.97 6.48 -0.25
N TYR A 115 -11.18 5.93 -1.16
CA TYR A 115 -11.10 6.38 -2.56
C TYR A 115 -10.97 5.18 -3.49
N LYS A 116 -11.53 5.28 -4.69
CA LYS A 116 -11.44 4.22 -5.69
C LYS A 116 -11.24 4.82 -7.08
N ASP A 117 -10.20 4.34 -7.77
CA ASP A 117 -9.88 4.71 -9.16
C ASP A 117 -9.80 6.24 -9.37
N VAL A 118 -9.01 6.87 -8.52
CA VAL A 118 -8.81 8.31 -8.50
C VAL A 118 -7.46 8.70 -9.13
N ASP A 119 -7.25 9.99 -9.34
CA ASP A 119 -5.92 10.52 -9.63
C ASP A 119 -5.10 10.35 -8.35
N LEU A 120 -4.13 9.45 -8.39
CA LEU A 120 -3.43 9.01 -7.18
C LEU A 120 -2.63 10.14 -6.54
N LEU A 121 -1.84 10.86 -7.34
CA LEU A 121 -1.01 11.95 -6.82
C LEU A 121 -1.86 13.06 -6.22
N GLU A 122 -2.89 13.50 -6.93
CA GLU A 122 -3.79 14.55 -6.45
C GLU A 122 -4.47 14.15 -5.15
N THR A 123 -4.98 12.91 -5.09
CA THR A 123 -5.65 12.39 -3.88
C THR A 123 -4.69 12.31 -2.71
N ILE A 124 -3.49 11.80 -2.92
CA ILE A 124 -2.47 11.71 -1.86
C ILE A 124 -2.09 13.10 -1.34
N LYS A 125 -1.91 14.07 -2.23
CA LYS A 125 -1.61 15.45 -1.82
C LYS A 125 -2.73 16.02 -0.96
N ASP A 126 -3.97 15.82 -1.36
CA ASP A 126 -5.13 16.31 -0.60
C ASP A 126 -5.17 15.69 0.80
N VAL A 127 -4.99 14.38 0.90
CA VAL A 127 -5.01 13.69 2.19
C VAL A 127 -3.88 14.16 3.10
N VAL A 128 -2.67 14.29 2.56
CA VAL A 128 -1.49 14.70 3.34
C VAL A 128 -1.58 16.16 3.76
N GLU A 129 -1.98 17.05 2.87
CA GLU A 129 -2.02 18.49 3.13
C GLU A 129 -3.18 18.91 4.04
N ASN A 130 -4.24 18.13 4.12
CA ASN A 130 -5.41 18.42 4.93
C ASN A 130 -5.43 17.70 6.29
N LYS A 131 -4.30 17.18 6.70
CA LYS A 131 -4.18 16.55 8.03
C LYS A 131 -3.73 17.53 9.08
#